data_9bc215891dfc02332e9aab4c5c352419
#
_entry.id   9bc215891dfc02332e9aab4c5c352419
#
_cell.length_a   1.000
_cell.length_b   1.000
_cell.length_c   1.000
_cell.angle_alpha   90.00
_cell.angle_beta   90.00
_cell.angle_gamma   90.00
#
_symmetry.space_group_name_H-M   'P 1'
#
loop_
_entity.id
_entity.type
_entity.pdbx_description
1 polymer ?
#
loop_
_entity_poly.entity_id
_entity_poly.type
_entity_poly.pdbx_seq_one_letter_code
_entity_poly.pdbx_strand_id
1 'polypeptide(L)'
;MATVLAAIIAIWTLRRSFRVARATSAPEPDNDAQPGVSIIVYSNSDTANLRQSLPLLMAQVYPKFEVIVVDDSYTEHTKDFLLEASLEYHNLYHTYVPAGTENLSRRKLSLTLGIKAAKYEYIITTAGNCYPPDEHWLGRIMSHFSDGIEVVIGYSFINGTPGTGIRGAFRCFDIASTAVQYLSYAIKGNCYRGDANCLAYKRDLFFANKGYSQSLNLHYGDDDLFVNDITNSQNTAVAIAPGCQMRVETDTKVKTYRDNKLHYGFTARYIRTLSKYSAAAISWLRWLFVAAITAIGVLAYHSLVAIVAAFILLACLCAAEIVAYSKAGKALNCRAMAALAPLFALCRPIVNMRYKFTNYRLRKTNFTWQRRNVR
;
A
#
# COMPACT_ATOMS: atom_id res chain seq x y z
N MET A 1 -3.49 -1.23 36.07
CA MET A 1 -4.01 -0.64 34.82
C MET A 1 -2.88 -0.31 33.83
N ALA A 2 -1.90 0.53 34.18
CA ALA A 2 -0.80 0.89 33.28
C ALA A 2 -0.01 -0.31 32.72
N THR A 3 0.30 -1.32 33.55
CA THR A 3 0.98 -2.56 33.15
C THR A 3 0.19 -3.31 32.06
N VAL A 4 -1.11 -3.44 32.24
CA VAL A 4 -1.99 -4.12 31.26
C VAL A 4 -2.03 -3.36 29.94
N LEU A 5 -2.14 -2.03 30.00
CA LEU A 5 -2.10 -1.20 28.79
C LEU A 5 -0.77 -1.34 28.05
N ALA A 6 0.36 -1.25 28.77
CA ALA A 6 1.70 -1.44 28.17
C ALA A 6 1.84 -2.82 27.51
N ALA A 7 1.41 -3.88 28.19
CA ALA A 7 1.43 -5.25 27.67
C ALA A 7 0.59 -5.39 26.39
N ILE A 8 -0.64 -4.89 26.39
CA ILE A 8 -1.52 -4.95 25.20
C ILE A 8 -0.88 -4.22 24.02
N ILE A 9 -0.37 -2.99 24.22
CA ILE A 9 0.26 -2.19 23.18
C ILE A 9 1.50 -2.91 22.63
N ALA A 10 2.38 -3.37 23.52
CA ALA A 10 3.62 -4.06 23.15
C ALA A 10 3.34 -5.35 22.36
N ILE A 11 2.47 -6.21 22.87
CA ILE A 11 2.10 -7.48 22.24
C ILE A 11 1.48 -7.22 20.87
N TRP A 12 0.56 -6.26 20.76
CA TRP A 12 -0.10 -5.93 19.51
C TRP A 12 0.90 -5.42 18.46
N THR A 13 1.80 -4.50 18.85
CA THR A 13 2.78 -3.88 17.97
C THR A 13 3.82 -4.90 17.52
N LEU A 14 4.40 -5.67 18.45
CA LEU A 14 5.38 -6.71 18.16
C LEU A 14 4.78 -7.81 17.25
N ARG A 15 3.64 -8.38 17.63
CA ARG A 15 3.01 -9.46 16.84
C ARG A 15 2.79 -9.07 15.38
N ARG A 16 2.37 -7.85 15.10
CA ARG A 16 2.15 -7.39 13.73
C ARG A 16 3.45 -7.16 12.97
N SER A 17 4.38 -6.45 13.57
CA SER A 17 5.68 -6.18 12.96
C SER A 17 6.47 -7.47 12.69
N PHE A 18 6.48 -8.40 13.65
CA PHE A 18 7.14 -9.69 13.45
C PHE A 18 6.43 -10.58 12.44
N ARG A 19 5.09 -10.52 12.35
CA ARG A 19 4.35 -11.25 11.31
C ARG A 19 4.75 -10.79 9.92
N VAL A 20 4.79 -9.48 9.68
CA VAL A 20 5.22 -8.92 8.40
C VAL A 20 6.68 -9.25 8.14
N ALA A 21 7.57 -9.02 9.11
CA ALA A 21 9.00 -9.35 8.96
C ALA A 21 9.25 -10.86 8.71
N ARG A 22 8.44 -11.74 9.30
CA ARG A 22 8.53 -13.18 9.02
C ARG A 22 8.05 -13.51 7.60
N ALA A 23 6.96 -12.90 7.16
CA ALA A 23 6.45 -13.11 5.80
C ALA A 23 7.44 -12.61 4.73
N THR A 24 8.20 -11.53 4.99
CA THR A 24 9.26 -11.08 4.07
C THR A 24 10.49 -12.00 4.04
N SER A 25 10.65 -12.86 5.05
CA SER A 25 11.76 -13.83 5.13
C SER A 25 11.30 -15.26 4.86
N ALA A 26 10.03 -15.46 4.57
CA ALA A 26 9.51 -16.78 4.19
C ALA A 26 10.08 -17.19 2.81
N PRO A 27 10.38 -18.48 2.61
CA PRO A 27 10.70 -18.97 1.28
C PRO A 27 9.51 -18.71 0.34
N GLU A 28 9.82 -18.44 -0.92
CA GLU A 28 8.80 -18.31 -1.95
C GLU A 28 8.11 -19.68 -2.15
N PRO A 29 6.81 -19.69 -2.45
CA PRO A 29 6.12 -20.93 -2.74
C PRO A 29 6.76 -21.66 -3.93
N ASP A 30 6.98 -22.95 -3.78
CA ASP A 30 7.42 -23.80 -4.87
C ASP A 30 6.19 -24.20 -5.71
N ASN A 31 5.94 -23.43 -6.75
CA ASN A 31 4.82 -23.63 -7.66
C ASN A 31 5.31 -23.50 -9.10
N ASP A 32 5.48 -24.64 -9.75
CA ASP A 32 5.91 -24.72 -11.15
C ASP A 32 4.84 -24.32 -12.16
N ALA A 33 3.61 -24.08 -11.71
CA ALA A 33 2.56 -23.60 -12.59
C ALA A 33 2.90 -22.20 -13.10
N GLN A 34 3.04 -22.06 -14.40
CA GLN A 34 3.37 -20.82 -15.08
C GLN A 34 2.22 -20.40 -16.02
N PRO A 35 1.03 -20.06 -15.47
CA PRO A 35 -0.10 -19.62 -16.27
C PRO A 35 0.19 -18.30 -16.97
N GLY A 36 -0.50 -18.02 -18.08
CA GLY A 36 -0.36 -16.75 -18.77
C GLY A 36 -0.80 -15.56 -17.92
N VAL A 37 -0.05 -14.44 -17.96
CA VAL A 37 -0.32 -13.26 -17.16
C VAL A 37 -0.24 -11.98 -17.99
N SER A 38 -1.15 -11.04 -17.76
CA SER A 38 -1.18 -9.72 -18.38
C SER A 38 -0.81 -8.67 -17.34
N ILE A 39 0.30 -7.94 -17.57
CA ILE A 39 0.76 -6.85 -16.72
C ILE A 39 0.14 -5.55 -17.24
N ILE A 40 -0.74 -4.95 -16.44
CA ILE A 40 -1.41 -3.68 -16.78
C ILE A 40 -0.62 -2.53 -16.14
N VAL A 41 -0.02 -1.70 -16.99
CA VAL A 41 0.79 -0.55 -16.57
C VAL A 41 -0.01 0.72 -16.75
N TYR A 42 -0.39 1.35 -15.66
CA TYR A 42 -0.95 2.69 -15.66
C TYR A 42 0.15 3.73 -15.84
N SER A 43 0.06 4.56 -16.88
CA SER A 43 0.98 5.67 -17.13
C SER A 43 0.23 7.01 -17.03
N ASN A 44 0.83 7.98 -16.35
CA ASN A 44 0.29 9.33 -16.20
C ASN A 44 1.38 10.36 -16.48
N SER A 45 1.56 10.72 -17.74
CA SER A 45 2.49 11.78 -18.23
C SER A 45 3.96 11.63 -17.81
N ASP A 46 4.32 10.51 -17.19
CA ASP A 46 5.68 10.26 -16.70
C ASP A 46 6.47 9.39 -17.68
N THR A 47 6.67 9.92 -18.90
CA THR A 47 7.40 9.22 -19.97
C THR A 47 8.84 8.91 -19.57
N ALA A 48 9.47 9.76 -18.75
CA ALA A 48 10.85 9.56 -18.31
C ALA A 48 11.00 8.30 -17.44
N ASN A 49 10.11 8.12 -16.46
CA ASN A 49 10.11 6.90 -15.66
C ASN A 49 9.65 5.69 -16.47
N LEU A 50 8.65 5.84 -17.33
CA LEU A 50 8.17 4.75 -18.18
C LEU A 50 9.27 4.22 -19.11
N ARG A 51 10.09 5.09 -19.70
CA ARG A 51 11.25 4.70 -20.53
C ARG A 51 12.26 3.84 -19.78
N GLN A 52 12.38 4.02 -18.47
CA GLN A 52 13.31 3.25 -17.65
C GLN A 52 12.67 1.98 -17.08
N SER A 53 11.40 2.00 -16.71
CA SER A 53 10.70 0.87 -16.07
C SER A 53 10.23 -0.18 -17.09
N LEU A 54 9.79 0.24 -18.29
CA LEU A 54 9.24 -0.65 -19.29
C LEU A 54 10.24 -1.74 -19.73
N PRO A 55 11.52 -1.43 -20.06
CA PRO A 55 12.49 -2.46 -20.40
C PRO A 55 12.67 -3.52 -19.30
N LEU A 56 12.60 -3.13 -18.02
CA LEU A 56 12.70 -4.06 -16.89
C LEU A 56 11.46 -4.97 -16.76
N LEU A 57 10.29 -4.46 -17.11
CA LEU A 57 9.05 -5.26 -17.17
C LEU A 57 9.08 -6.21 -18.38
N MET A 58 9.66 -5.79 -19.50
CA MET A 58 9.79 -6.62 -20.69
C MET A 58 10.88 -7.70 -20.58
N ALA A 59 11.90 -7.45 -19.73
CA ALA A 59 13.00 -8.38 -19.48
C ALA A 59 12.65 -9.52 -18.49
N GLN A 60 11.39 -9.68 -18.09
CA GLN A 60 11.01 -10.73 -17.12
C GLN A 60 11.19 -12.12 -17.72
N VAL A 61 11.87 -12.99 -16.98
CA VAL A 61 12.06 -14.40 -17.31
C VAL A 61 10.78 -15.16 -16.94
N TYR A 62 9.82 -15.16 -17.87
CA TYR A 62 8.53 -15.82 -17.69
C TYR A 62 7.96 -16.26 -19.05
N PRO A 63 7.42 -17.50 -19.21
CA PRO A 63 7.15 -18.05 -20.53
C PRO A 63 5.95 -17.44 -21.27
N LYS A 64 4.92 -17.00 -20.54
CA LYS A 64 3.66 -16.52 -21.12
C LYS A 64 3.18 -15.25 -20.44
N PHE A 65 3.65 -14.10 -20.92
CA PHE A 65 3.17 -12.82 -20.41
C PHE A 65 3.03 -11.79 -21.54
N GLU A 66 2.26 -10.77 -21.25
CA GLU A 66 2.17 -9.54 -22.04
C GLU A 66 2.19 -8.34 -21.11
N VAL A 67 2.60 -7.21 -21.64
CA VAL A 67 2.53 -5.91 -20.97
C VAL A 67 1.57 -5.02 -21.74
N ILE A 68 0.60 -4.44 -21.04
CA ILE A 68 -0.39 -3.52 -21.61
C ILE A 68 -0.24 -2.18 -20.92
N VAL A 69 0.34 -1.22 -21.62
CA VAL A 69 0.49 0.16 -21.12
C VAL A 69 -0.76 0.95 -21.47
N VAL A 70 -1.41 1.53 -20.47
CA VAL A 70 -2.56 2.42 -20.67
C VAL A 70 -2.15 3.84 -20.28
N ASP A 71 -1.95 4.69 -21.28
CA ASP A 71 -1.56 6.08 -21.06
C ASP A 71 -2.78 6.97 -20.80
N ASP A 72 -2.75 7.65 -19.66
CA ASP A 72 -3.80 8.56 -19.22
C ASP A 72 -3.63 9.97 -19.82
N SER A 73 -2.42 10.36 -20.17
CA SER A 73 -2.09 11.74 -20.56
C SER A 73 -2.19 12.02 -22.06
N TYR A 74 -2.00 10.98 -22.88
CA TYR A 74 -1.98 11.08 -24.34
C TYR A 74 -1.06 12.21 -24.85
N THR A 75 0.19 12.22 -24.36
CA THR A 75 1.21 13.12 -24.90
C THR A 75 1.87 12.50 -26.13
N GLU A 76 2.22 13.31 -27.13
CA GLU A 76 2.92 12.80 -28.32
C GLU A 76 4.22 12.08 -27.96
N HIS A 77 4.98 12.60 -27.00
CA HIS A 77 6.20 11.96 -26.50
C HIS A 77 6.00 10.55 -25.96
N THR A 78 4.91 10.31 -25.20
CA THR A 78 4.60 8.98 -24.69
C THR A 78 4.13 8.06 -25.80
N LYS A 79 3.32 8.58 -26.72
CA LYS A 79 2.82 7.85 -27.88
C LYS A 79 3.95 7.38 -28.77
N ASP A 80 4.85 8.29 -29.17
CA ASP A 80 5.99 7.96 -30.05
C ASP A 80 6.90 6.91 -29.41
N PHE A 81 7.20 7.08 -28.12
CA PHE A 81 7.96 6.09 -27.36
C PHE A 81 7.30 4.71 -27.35
N LEU A 82 5.99 4.64 -27.09
CA LEU A 82 5.27 3.37 -27.03
C LEU A 82 5.14 2.72 -28.42
N LEU A 83 5.00 3.51 -29.47
CA LEU A 83 5.04 3.01 -30.86
C LEU A 83 6.39 2.39 -31.18
N GLU A 84 7.48 3.10 -30.86
CA GLU A 84 8.86 2.61 -31.06
C GLU A 84 9.10 1.32 -30.26
N ALA A 85 8.75 1.31 -28.96
CA ALA A 85 8.91 0.14 -28.11
C ALA A 85 8.09 -1.07 -28.60
N SER A 86 6.90 -0.86 -29.17
CA SER A 86 6.06 -1.95 -29.69
C SER A 86 6.62 -2.61 -30.95
N LEU A 87 7.54 -1.97 -31.65
CA LEU A 87 8.29 -2.60 -32.76
C LEU A 87 9.39 -3.54 -32.24
N GLU A 88 9.93 -3.25 -31.06
CA GLU A 88 10.97 -4.05 -30.41
C GLU A 88 10.39 -5.23 -29.63
N TYR A 89 9.28 -5.01 -28.89
CA TYR A 89 8.69 -5.99 -27.98
C TYR A 89 7.35 -6.53 -28.51
N HIS A 90 7.33 -7.74 -29.03
CA HIS A 90 6.14 -8.35 -29.63
C HIS A 90 4.99 -8.64 -28.65
N ASN A 91 5.29 -8.70 -27.36
CA ASN A 91 4.31 -8.88 -26.27
C ASN A 91 3.96 -7.57 -25.53
N LEU A 92 4.34 -6.42 -26.10
CA LEU A 92 3.93 -5.10 -25.64
C LEU A 92 2.71 -4.60 -26.43
N TYR A 93 1.68 -4.21 -25.70
CA TYR A 93 0.51 -3.54 -26.23
C TYR A 93 0.34 -2.19 -25.53
N HIS A 94 -0.20 -1.21 -26.22
CA HIS A 94 -0.50 0.08 -25.62
C HIS A 94 -1.84 0.62 -26.08
N THR A 95 -2.47 1.40 -25.22
CA THR A 95 -3.70 2.13 -25.49
C THR A 95 -3.72 3.41 -24.66
N TYR A 96 -4.71 4.25 -24.88
CA TYR A 96 -4.85 5.51 -24.14
C TYR A 96 -6.29 5.74 -23.70
N VAL A 97 -6.43 6.60 -22.69
CA VAL A 97 -7.74 7.06 -22.23
C VAL A 97 -8.22 8.21 -23.13
N PRO A 98 -9.38 8.08 -23.78
CA PRO A 98 -9.91 9.13 -24.64
C PRO A 98 -10.06 10.48 -23.93
N ALA A 99 -9.88 11.58 -24.65
CA ALA A 99 -10.17 12.92 -24.15
C ALA A 99 -11.65 13.06 -23.81
N GLY A 100 -11.98 13.98 -22.90
CA GLY A 100 -13.40 14.23 -22.50
C GLY A 100 -13.95 13.30 -21.44
N THR A 101 -13.15 12.36 -20.91
CA THR A 101 -13.54 11.43 -19.83
C THR A 101 -13.32 11.97 -18.42
N GLU A 102 -13.38 13.28 -18.23
CA GLU A 102 -13.06 13.96 -16.96
C GLU A 102 -14.06 13.67 -15.82
N ASN A 103 -15.23 13.13 -16.14
CA ASN A 103 -16.27 12.82 -15.17
C ASN A 103 -16.08 11.47 -14.45
N LEU A 104 -15.08 10.70 -14.84
CA LEU A 104 -14.73 9.40 -14.26
C LEU A 104 -13.31 9.42 -13.70
N SER A 105 -13.00 8.52 -12.78
CA SER A 105 -11.63 8.31 -12.36
C SER A 105 -10.81 7.77 -13.53
N ARG A 106 -9.90 8.61 -14.06
CA ARG A 106 -9.08 8.26 -15.23
C ARG A 106 -8.27 7.00 -14.96
N ARG A 107 -7.72 6.85 -13.74
CA ARG A 107 -7.00 5.64 -13.33
C ARG A 107 -7.86 4.38 -13.39
N LYS A 108 -9.10 4.42 -12.87
CA LYS A 108 -10.03 3.27 -12.97
C LYS A 108 -10.41 2.96 -14.41
N LEU A 109 -10.58 4.00 -15.23
CA LEU A 109 -10.86 3.82 -16.64
C LEU A 109 -9.64 3.21 -17.36
N SER A 110 -8.43 3.69 -17.11
CA SER A 110 -7.20 3.11 -17.65
C SER A 110 -7.06 1.63 -17.30
N LEU A 111 -7.20 1.29 -16.01
CA LEU A 111 -7.14 -0.10 -15.56
C LEU A 111 -8.25 -0.95 -16.21
N THR A 112 -9.47 -0.42 -16.32
CA THR A 112 -10.58 -1.13 -16.98
C THR A 112 -10.28 -1.42 -18.46
N LEU A 113 -9.72 -0.46 -19.18
CA LEU A 113 -9.33 -0.64 -20.58
C LEU A 113 -8.25 -1.71 -20.72
N GLY A 114 -7.21 -1.63 -19.90
CA GLY A 114 -6.13 -2.63 -19.89
C GLY A 114 -6.64 -4.04 -19.54
N ILE A 115 -7.46 -4.17 -18.51
CA ILE A 115 -8.02 -5.48 -18.10
C ILE A 115 -8.94 -6.07 -19.17
N LYS A 116 -9.73 -5.24 -19.87
CA LYS A 116 -10.57 -5.71 -21.00
C LYS A 116 -9.74 -6.14 -22.20
N ALA A 117 -8.61 -5.49 -22.45
CA ALA A 117 -7.68 -5.85 -23.53
C ALA A 117 -6.83 -7.08 -23.21
N ALA A 118 -6.70 -7.45 -21.93
CA ALA A 118 -5.89 -8.56 -21.46
C ALA A 118 -6.37 -9.89 -22.00
N LYS A 119 -5.46 -10.70 -22.56
CA LYS A 119 -5.77 -12.03 -23.11
C LYS A 119 -5.60 -13.16 -22.11
N TYR A 120 -4.81 -12.95 -21.05
CA TYR A 120 -4.52 -14.00 -20.08
C TYR A 120 -5.48 -13.97 -18.88
N GLU A 121 -5.50 -15.09 -18.15
CA GLU A 121 -6.37 -15.30 -16.99
C GLU A 121 -5.95 -14.47 -15.78
N TYR A 122 -4.65 -14.24 -15.60
CA TYR A 122 -4.10 -13.53 -14.46
C TYR A 122 -3.72 -12.11 -14.84
N ILE A 123 -4.06 -11.18 -13.99
CA ILE A 123 -3.77 -9.75 -14.13
C ILE A 123 -2.81 -9.33 -13.03
N ILE A 124 -1.80 -8.54 -13.38
CA ILE A 124 -1.00 -7.79 -12.41
C ILE A 124 -1.12 -6.31 -12.76
N THR A 125 -1.49 -5.48 -11.78
CA THR A 125 -1.52 -4.02 -11.95
C THR A 125 -0.27 -3.38 -11.40
N THR A 126 0.27 -2.41 -12.15
CA THR A 126 1.43 -1.60 -11.74
C THR A 126 1.35 -0.20 -12.35
N ALA A 127 2.36 0.63 -12.15
CA ALA A 127 2.43 1.96 -12.72
C ALA A 127 3.76 2.19 -13.46
N GLY A 128 3.78 3.14 -14.39
CA GLY A 128 4.94 3.44 -15.22
C GLY A 128 6.19 3.93 -14.47
N ASN A 129 6.04 4.30 -13.19
CA ASN A 129 7.15 4.68 -12.31
C ASN A 129 7.48 3.59 -11.27
N CYS A 130 7.04 2.36 -11.51
CA CYS A 130 7.31 1.20 -10.65
C CYS A 130 8.34 0.29 -11.32
N TYR A 131 9.35 -0.07 -10.56
CA TYR A 131 10.50 -0.85 -11.01
C TYR A 131 10.51 -2.20 -10.31
N PRO A 132 10.46 -3.32 -11.04
CA PRO A 132 10.65 -4.63 -10.44
C PRO A 132 12.06 -4.78 -9.86
N PRO A 133 12.26 -5.59 -8.82
CA PRO A 133 13.57 -5.76 -8.20
C PRO A 133 14.59 -6.44 -9.13
N ASP A 134 14.13 -7.38 -9.94
CA ASP A 134 14.95 -8.13 -10.91
C ASP A 134 14.06 -8.80 -11.99
N GLU A 135 14.69 -9.58 -12.88
CA GLU A 135 14.05 -10.28 -13.99
C GLU A 135 13.18 -11.50 -13.59
N HIS A 136 13.20 -11.91 -12.33
CA HIS A 136 12.40 -13.04 -11.81
C HIS A 136 11.19 -12.59 -10.97
N TRP A 137 10.97 -11.29 -10.84
CA TRP A 137 9.86 -10.73 -10.06
C TRP A 137 8.50 -11.31 -10.46
N LEU A 138 8.24 -11.43 -11.75
CA LEU A 138 6.97 -11.93 -12.25
C LEU A 138 6.72 -13.37 -11.82
N GLY A 139 7.71 -14.23 -11.97
CA GLY A 139 7.65 -15.65 -11.54
C GLY A 139 7.38 -15.77 -10.05
N ARG A 140 8.04 -14.94 -9.24
CA ARG A 140 7.84 -14.94 -7.78
C ARG A 140 6.43 -14.48 -7.37
N ILE A 141 5.85 -13.49 -8.02
CA ILE A 141 4.46 -13.11 -7.77
C ILE A 141 3.52 -14.26 -8.16
N MET A 142 3.75 -14.86 -9.32
CA MET A 142 2.87 -15.90 -9.85
C MET A 142 2.96 -17.21 -9.06
N SER A 143 4.10 -17.54 -8.42
CA SER A 143 4.23 -18.74 -7.57
C SER A 143 3.28 -18.72 -6.36
N HIS A 144 2.77 -17.55 -5.96
CA HIS A 144 1.80 -17.44 -4.87
C HIS A 144 0.37 -17.84 -5.27
N PHE A 145 0.09 -18.05 -6.57
CA PHE A 145 -1.20 -18.56 -7.01
C PHE A 145 -1.20 -20.10 -6.93
N SER A 146 -1.53 -20.62 -5.77
CA SER A 146 -1.80 -22.02 -5.50
C SER A 146 -3.31 -22.31 -5.53
N ASP A 147 -3.70 -23.58 -5.30
CA ASP A 147 -5.10 -23.97 -5.24
C ASP A 147 -5.93 -23.10 -4.29
N GLY A 148 -6.99 -22.52 -4.83
CA GLY A 148 -7.90 -21.64 -4.10
C GLY A 148 -7.45 -20.18 -3.97
N ILE A 149 -6.20 -19.84 -4.31
CA ILE A 149 -5.72 -18.46 -4.28
C ILE A 149 -6.06 -17.75 -5.59
N GLU A 150 -6.80 -16.66 -5.49
CA GLU A 150 -7.27 -15.86 -6.61
C GLU A 150 -6.76 -14.42 -6.58
N VAL A 151 -6.25 -13.97 -5.42
CA VAL A 151 -5.72 -12.62 -5.21
C VAL A 151 -4.38 -12.70 -4.50
N VAL A 152 -3.36 -12.03 -5.03
CA VAL A 152 -2.04 -11.87 -4.41
C VAL A 152 -1.78 -10.41 -4.13
N ILE A 153 -1.63 -10.08 -2.85
CA ILE A 153 -1.32 -8.73 -2.38
C ILE A 153 0.19 -8.57 -2.34
N GLY A 154 0.70 -7.73 -3.22
CA GLY A 154 2.08 -7.30 -3.20
C GLY A 154 2.31 -6.05 -2.35
N TYR A 155 3.50 -5.48 -2.48
CA TYR A 155 3.91 -4.27 -1.78
C TYR A 155 4.85 -3.43 -2.65
N SER A 156 4.65 -2.12 -2.64
CA SER A 156 5.57 -1.16 -3.23
C SER A 156 6.10 -0.17 -2.19
N PHE A 157 7.34 0.27 -2.37
CA PHE A 157 7.97 1.25 -1.50
C PHE A 157 8.52 2.42 -2.31
N ILE A 158 8.44 3.63 -1.74
CA ILE A 158 9.03 4.83 -2.34
C ILE A 158 10.56 4.77 -2.14
N ASN A 159 11.31 4.89 -3.23
CA ASN A 159 12.77 4.91 -3.15
C ASN A 159 13.26 6.15 -2.37
N GLY A 160 13.92 5.90 -1.26
CA GLY A 160 14.45 6.93 -0.37
C GLY A 160 13.42 7.54 0.58
N THR A 161 13.81 8.61 1.25
CA THR A 161 13.03 9.24 2.32
C THR A 161 12.15 10.37 1.78
N PRO A 162 10.84 10.41 2.13
CA PRO A 162 9.97 11.53 1.76
C PRO A 162 10.27 12.80 2.57
N GLY A 163 11.28 13.56 2.14
CA GLY A 163 11.77 14.77 2.80
C GLY A 163 12.95 14.51 3.75
N THR A 164 13.36 15.52 4.46
CA THR A 164 14.60 15.52 5.29
C THR A 164 14.32 15.59 6.79
N GLY A 165 15.32 15.25 7.60
CA GLY A 165 15.30 15.39 9.04
C GLY A 165 14.17 14.60 9.73
N ILE A 166 13.72 15.10 10.88
CA ILE A 166 12.68 14.45 11.70
C ILE A 166 11.32 14.30 10.97
N ARG A 167 11.00 15.24 10.07
CA ARG A 167 9.77 15.19 9.28
C ARG A 167 9.82 14.07 8.24
N GLY A 168 10.97 13.88 7.60
CA GLY A 168 11.19 12.77 6.69
C GLY A 168 11.14 11.43 7.42
N ALA A 169 11.82 11.33 8.58
CA ALA A 169 11.78 10.15 9.43
C ALA A 169 10.35 9.80 9.90
N PHE A 170 9.55 10.80 10.29
CA PHE A 170 8.15 10.59 10.63
C PHE A 170 7.32 10.03 9.46
N ARG A 171 7.53 10.54 8.24
CA ARG A 171 6.82 10.04 7.05
C ARG A 171 7.18 8.59 6.73
N CYS A 172 8.46 8.23 6.81
CA CYS A 172 8.89 6.83 6.71
C CYS A 172 8.22 5.96 7.77
N PHE A 173 8.21 6.42 9.02
CA PHE A 173 7.53 5.75 10.11
C PHE A 173 6.03 5.54 9.81
N ASP A 174 5.33 6.54 9.34
CA ASP A 174 3.90 6.47 9.06
C ASP A 174 3.58 5.55 7.86
N ILE A 175 4.40 5.57 6.80
CA ILE A 175 4.31 4.64 5.66
C ILE A 175 4.45 3.20 6.17
N ALA A 176 5.54 2.88 6.86
CA ALA A 176 5.79 1.54 7.35
C ALA A 176 4.71 1.06 8.35
N SER A 177 4.26 1.94 9.28
CA SER A 177 3.14 1.62 10.19
C SER A 177 1.85 1.31 9.44
N THR A 178 1.59 2.03 8.36
CA THR A 178 0.41 1.80 7.52
C THR A 178 0.54 0.47 6.78
N ALA A 179 1.72 0.18 6.21
CA ALA A 179 1.99 -1.08 5.54
C ALA A 179 1.89 -2.28 6.50
N VAL A 180 2.53 -2.20 7.68
CA VAL A 180 2.41 -3.24 8.73
C VAL A 180 0.95 -3.49 9.10
N GLN A 181 0.14 -2.45 9.15
CA GLN A 181 -1.26 -2.60 9.52
C GLN A 181 -2.01 -3.44 8.48
N TYR A 182 -2.07 -3.03 7.20
CA TYR A 182 -2.89 -3.76 6.23
C TYR A 182 -2.28 -5.11 5.85
N LEU A 183 -0.95 -5.21 5.69
CA LEU A 183 -0.28 -6.47 5.39
C LEU A 183 -0.45 -7.51 6.50
N SER A 184 -0.35 -7.10 7.77
CA SER A 184 -0.55 -8.03 8.89
C SER A 184 -1.97 -8.58 8.96
N TYR A 185 -2.97 -7.86 8.45
CA TYR A 185 -4.33 -8.36 8.31
C TYR A 185 -4.48 -9.25 7.08
N ALA A 186 -3.90 -8.87 5.95
CA ALA A 186 -3.91 -9.69 4.73
C ALA A 186 -3.29 -11.08 4.99
N ILE A 187 -2.13 -11.14 5.66
CA ILE A 187 -1.48 -12.40 6.06
C ILE A 187 -2.39 -13.27 6.97
N LYS A 188 -3.36 -12.68 7.66
CA LYS A 188 -4.37 -13.40 8.47
C LYS A 188 -5.62 -13.80 7.71
N GLY A 189 -5.70 -13.54 6.41
CA GLY A 189 -6.91 -13.75 5.63
C GLY A 189 -8.00 -12.70 5.86
N ASN A 190 -7.69 -11.56 6.49
CA ASN A 190 -8.62 -10.45 6.68
C ASN A 190 -8.18 -9.22 5.88
N CYS A 191 -7.95 -9.42 4.60
CA CYS A 191 -7.52 -8.37 3.69
C CYS A 191 -8.61 -7.31 3.55
N TYR A 192 -8.21 -6.04 3.56
CA TYR A 192 -9.12 -4.92 3.37
C TYR A 192 -8.52 -3.82 2.49
N ARG A 193 -7.30 -4.04 2.00
CA ARG A 193 -6.57 -3.08 1.19
C ARG A 193 -5.43 -3.79 0.45
N GLY A 194 -5.23 -3.40 -0.80
CA GLY A 194 -4.07 -3.76 -1.62
C GLY A 194 -3.12 -2.60 -1.84
N ASP A 195 -2.16 -2.82 -2.70
CA ASP A 195 -1.25 -1.82 -3.24
C ASP A 195 -1.41 -1.80 -4.76
N ALA A 196 -1.96 -0.71 -5.30
CA ALA A 196 -2.25 -0.55 -6.73
C ALA A 196 -1.03 -0.72 -7.65
N ASN A 197 0.18 -0.61 -7.10
CA ASN A 197 1.42 -0.75 -7.86
C ASN A 197 1.96 -2.20 -7.88
N CYS A 198 1.36 -3.10 -7.08
CA CYS A 198 1.74 -4.50 -7.03
C CYS A 198 0.54 -5.33 -6.52
N LEU A 199 -0.48 -5.46 -7.35
CA LEU A 199 -1.69 -6.22 -7.05
C LEU A 199 -1.94 -7.21 -8.18
N ALA A 200 -2.02 -8.51 -7.83
CA ALA A 200 -2.31 -9.55 -8.80
C ALA A 200 -3.61 -10.28 -8.45
N TYR A 201 -4.39 -10.65 -9.47
CA TYR A 201 -5.67 -11.34 -9.28
C TYR A 201 -6.13 -12.05 -10.56
N LYS A 202 -7.04 -13.00 -10.42
CA LYS A 202 -7.72 -13.62 -11.57
C LYS A 202 -8.63 -12.61 -12.24
N ARG A 203 -8.53 -12.50 -13.57
CA ARG A 203 -9.31 -11.55 -14.39
C ARG A 203 -10.81 -11.70 -14.17
N ASP A 204 -11.29 -12.93 -13.99
CA ASP A 204 -12.71 -13.21 -13.81
C ASP A 204 -13.29 -12.59 -12.54
N LEU A 205 -12.49 -12.41 -11.48
CA LEU A 205 -12.91 -11.67 -10.28
C LEU A 205 -13.29 -10.22 -10.60
N PHE A 206 -12.56 -9.60 -11.53
CA PHE A 206 -12.86 -8.23 -11.94
C PHE A 206 -14.23 -8.15 -12.61
N PHE A 207 -14.52 -9.07 -13.51
CA PHE A 207 -15.82 -9.08 -14.21
C PHE A 207 -16.96 -9.52 -13.30
N ALA A 208 -16.76 -10.53 -12.45
CA ALA A 208 -17.75 -10.97 -11.45
C ALA A 208 -18.13 -9.84 -10.49
N ASN A 209 -17.17 -9.00 -10.10
CA ASN A 209 -17.39 -7.80 -9.27
C ASN A 209 -17.97 -6.62 -10.09
N LYS A 210 -18.25 -6.78 -11.40
CA LYS A 210 -18.66 -5.71 -12.33
C LYS A 210 -17.64 -4.56 -12.39
N GLY A 211 -16.35 -4.91 -12.31
CA GLY A 211 -15.24 -3.98 -12.32
C GLY A 211 -15.28 -3.00 -11.13
N TYR A 212 -15.10 -1.72 -11.43
CA TYR A 212 -15.17 -0.64 -10.44
C TYR A 212 -16.56 -0.01 -10.29
N SER A 213 -17.65 -0.67 -10.73
CA SER A 213 -19.00 -0.08 -10.77
C SER A 213 -19.48 0.45 -9.42
N GLN A 214 -19.17 -0.24 -8.32
CA GLN A 214 -19.55 0.17 -6.97
C GLN A 214 -18.84 1.45 -6.48
N SER A 215 -17.70 1.79 -7.07
CA SER A 215 -16.89 2.95 -6.70
C SER A 215 -16.60 3.89 -7.89
N LEU A 216 -17.34 3.76 -8.98
CA LEU A 216 -17.08 4.50 -10.22
C LEU A 216 -17.18 6.02 -10.06
N ASN A 217 -18.08 6.48 -9.17
CA ASN A 217 -18.26 7.88 -8.81
C ASN A 217 -17.18 8.42 -7.86
N LEU A 218 -16.32 7.56 -7.32
CA LEU A 218 -15.22 7.95 -6.45
C LEU A 218 -13.94 8.13 -7.26
N HIS A 219 -13.17 9.16 -6.92
CA HIS A 219 -11.88 9.41 -7.56
C HIS A 219 -10.85 8.30 -7.24
N TYR A 220 -10.92 7.74 -6.03
CA TYR A 220 -10.06 6.67 -5.51
C TYR A 220 -10.82 5.36 -5.31
N GLY A 221 -10.12 4.27 -4.96
CA GLY A 221 -10.69 2.98 -4.61
C GLY A 221 -10.48 1.90 -5.67
N ASP A 222 -9.47 2.08 -6.52
CA ASP A 222 -9.03 1.09 -7.51
C ASP A 222 -8.24 -0.07 -6.88
N ASP A 223 -7.66 0.15 -5.72
CA ASP A 223 -6.85 -0.83 -4.98
C ASP A 223 -7.53 -1.29 -3.69
N ASP A 224 -7.86 -0.37 -2.79
CA ASP A 224 -8.36 -0.71 -1.47
C ASP A 224 -9.85 -1.11 -1.45
N LEU A 225 -10.73 -0.36 -2.12
CA LEU A 225 -12.15 -0.73 -2.17
C LEU A 225 -12.36 -1.97 -3.02
N PHE A 226 -11.70 -2.05 -4.18
CA PHE A 226 -11.77 -3.22 -5.04
C PHE A 226 -11.27 -4.47 -4.31
N VAL A 227 -10.10 -4.40 -3.67
CA VAL A 227 -9.57 -5.52 -2.87
C VAL A 227 -10.52 -5.90 -1.73
N ASN A 228 -11.11 -4.93 -1.04
CA ASN A 228 -12.08 -5.20 0.04
C ASN A 228 -13.34 -5.91 -0.45
N ASP A 229 -13.70 -5.76 -1.73
CA ASP A 229 -14.86 -6.40 -2.32
C ASP A 229 -14.57 -7.82 -2.82
N ILE A 230 -13.36 -8.10 -3.34
CA ILE A 230 -13.02 -9.38 -3.99
C ILE A 230 -12.27 -10.37 -3.09
N THR A 231 -11.76 -9.93 -1.93
CA THR A 231 -10.94 -10.79 -1.04
C THR A 231 -11.76 -11.43 0.08
N ASN A 232 -11.36 -12.65 0.43
CA ASN A 232 -11.86 -13.37 1.60
C ASN A 232 -10.69 -14.07 2.32
N SER A 233 -10.99 -14.82 3.39
CA SER A 233 -9.97 -15.47 4.22
C SER A 233 -9.25 -16.66 3.55
N GLN A 234 -9.75 -17.14 2.43
CA GLN A 234 -9.28 -18.36 1.77
C GLN A 234 -8.66 -18.08 0.39
N ASN A 235 -9.08 -17.00 -0.31
CA ASN A 235 -8.67 -16.74 -1.69
C ASN A 235 -7.47 -15.76 -1.82
N THR A 236 -6.85 -15.36 -0.71
CA THR A 236 -5.87 -14.27 -0.71
C THR A 236 -4.52 -14.71 -0.17
N ALA A 237 -3.44 -14.51 -0.94
CA ALA A 237 -2.06 -14.63 -0.52
C ALA A 237 -1.35 -13.28 -0.46
N VAL A 238 -0.15 -13.24 0.15
CA VAL A 238 0.65 -12.01 0.32
C VAL A 238 2.08 -12.26 -0.15
N ALA A 239 2.51 -11.57 -1.18
CA ALA A 239 3.82 -11.64 -1.79
C ALA A 239 4.64 -10.39 -1.43
N ILE A 240 5.43 -10.46 -0.36
CA ILE A 240 6.21 -9.32 0.17
C ILE A 240 7.67 -9.67 0.47
N ALA A 241 8.17 -10.81 0.01
CA ALA A 241 9.59 -11.09 0.01
C ALA A 241 10.36 -9.99 -0.75
N PRO A 242 11.64 -9.74 -0.46
CA PRO A 242 12.41 -8.68 -1.12
C PRO A 242 12.36 -8.76 -2.66
N GLY A 243 12.37 -9.98 -3.22
CA GLY A 243 12.22 -10.23 -4.65
C GLY A 243 10.82 -9.98 -5.23
N CYS A 244 9.81 -9.73 -4.38
CA CYS A 244 8.44 -9.39 -4.78
C CYS A 244 8.10 -7.91 -4.66
N GLN A 245 8.96 -7.10 -4.00
CA GLN A 245 8.66 -5.70 -3.69
C GLN A 245 8.99 -4.78 -4.85
N MET A 246 8.01 -4.00 -5.30
CA MET A 246 8.21 -3.00 -6.34
C MET A 246 8.80 -1.72 -5.76
N ARG A 247 9.74 -1.11 -6.49
CA ARG A 247 10.34 0.16 -6.14
C ARG A 247 9.66 1.29 -6.90
N VAL A 248 9.11 2.27 -6.20
CA VAL A 248 8.47 3.45 -6.79
C VAL A 248 9.46 4.60 -6.86
N GLU A 249 9.73 5.08 -8.08
CA GLU A 249 10.54 6.28 -8.31
C GLU A 249 9.64 7.51 -8.45
N THR A 250 10.04 8.58 -7.82
CA THR A 250 9.35 9.87 -7.92
C THR A 250 10.24 11.00 -7.42
N ASP A 251 10.25 12.10 -8.14
CA ASP A 251 10.95 13.32 -7.73
C ASP A 251 10.20 14.05 -6.61
N THR A 252 8.89 13.84 -6.53
CA THR A 252 7.99 14.52 -5.57
C THR A 252 7.57 13.62 -4.41
N LYS A 253 8.53 12.95 -3.73
CA LYS A 253 8.27 11.97 -2.66
C LYS A 253 7.34 12.47 -1.55
N VAL A 254 7.46 13.75 -1.17
CA VAL A 254 6.60 14.38 -0.15
C VAL A 254 5.16 14.53 -0.64
N LYS A 255 4.98 14.90 -1.91
CA LYS A 255 3.67 14.99 -2.55
C LYS A 255 3.04 13.60 -2.65
N THR A 256 3.79 12.61 -3.11
CA THR A 256 3.33 11.20 -3.18
C THR A 256 2.88 10.68 -1.82
N TYR A 257 3.65 10.92 -0.75
CA TYR A 257 3.23 10.58 0.62
C TYR A 257 1.90 11.27 0.99
N ARG A 258 1.78 12.57 0.72
CA ARG A 258 0.57 13.35 1.01
C ARG A 258 -0.64 12.81 0.23
N ASP A 259 -0.47 12.56 -1.05
CA ASP A 259 -1.54 12.08 -1.94
C ASP A 259 -2.01 10.69 -1.51
N ASN A 260 -1.11 9.78 -1.14
CA ASN A 260 -1.44 8.49 -0.55
C ASN A 260 -2.21 8.63 0.78
N LYS A 261 -1.83 9.58 1.65
CA LYS A 261 -2.57 9.85 2.90
C LYS A 261 -3.98 10.36 2.64
N LEU A 262 -4.16 11.23 1.66
CA LEU A 262 -5.47 11.74 1.25
C LEU A 262 -6.32 10.64 0.63
N HIS A 263 -5.75 9.85 -0.28
CA HIS A 263 -6.38 8.71 -0.92
C HIS A 263 -6.95 7.75 0.13
N TYR A 264 -6.09 7.15 0.94
CA TYR A 264 -6.52 6.15 1.92
C TYR A 264 -7.33 6.71 3.08
N GLY A 265 -7.13 7.98 3.43
CA GLY A 265 -7.99 8.69 4.37
C GLY A 265 -9.41 8.92 3.83
N PHE A 266 -9.54 9.09 2.51
CA PHE A 266 -10.82 9.24 1.84
C PHE A 266 -11.57 7.90 1.75
N THR A 267 -10.92 6.86 1.28
CA THR A 267 -11.53 5.54 1.04
C THR A 267 -11.82 4.77 2.31
N ALA A 268 -11.08 5.02 3.40
CA ALA A 268 -11.26 4.35 4.71
C ALA A 268 -12.71 4.34 5.24
N ARG A 269 -13.53 5.33 4.85
CA ARG A 269 -14.96 5.39 5.25
C ARG A 269 -15.81 4.34 4.56
N TYR A 270 -15.43 3.92 3.37
CA TYR A 270 -16.17 2.95 2.54
C TYR A 270 -15.75 1.50 2.81
N ILE A 271 -14.59 1.28 3.46
CA ILE A 271 -14.13 -0.06 3.83
C ILE A 271 -15.09 -0.66 4.86
N ARG A 272 -15.61 -1.86 4.57
CA ARG A 272 -16.62 -2.55 5.40
C ARG A 272 -16.02 -3.25 6.62
N THR A 273 -14.74 -3.58 6.58
CA THR A 273 -14.07 -4.40 7.59
C THR A 273 -13.74 -3.59 8.87
N LEU A 274 -13.99 -4.18 10.04
CA LEU A 274 -13.64 -3.59 11.34
C LEU A 274 -12.14 -3.44 11.57
N SER A 275 -11.32 -4.13 10.80
CA SER A 275 -9.84 -4.08 10.86
C SER A 275 -9.27 -2.67 10.76
N LYS A 276 -9.95 -1.77 10.05
CA LYS A 276 -9.59 -0.35 9.91
C LYS A 276 -9.54 0.41 11.23
N TYR A 277 -10.36 0.02 12.22
CA TYR A 277 -10.44 0.70 13.52
C TYR A 277 -9.33 0.29 14.49
N SER A 278 -8.65 -0.81 14.22
CA SER A 278 -7.63 -1.34 15.15
C SER A 278 -6.46 -0.38 15.38
N ALA A 279 -6.07 0.41 14.35
CA ALA A 279 -5.02 1.42 14.50
C ALA A 279 -5.49 2.60 15.36
N ALA A 280 -6.76 2.97 15.28
CA ALA A 280 -7.34 3.99 16.14
C ALA A 280 -7.42 3.50 17.59
N ALA A 281 -7.90 2.27 17.81
CA ALA A 281 -7.98 1.68 19.13
C ALA A 281 -6.62 1.64 19.84
N ILE A 282 -5.57 1.15 19.17
CA ILE A 282 -4.24 1.10 19.76
C ILE A 282 -3.65 2.50 20.03
N SER A 283 -4.01 3.48 19.21
CA SER A 283 -3.61 4.87 19.43
C SER A 283 -4.27 5.44 20.69
N TRP A 284 -5.54 5.16 20.93
CA TRP A 284 -6.23 5.55 22.15
C TRP A 284 -5.64 4.86 23.38
N LEU A 285 -5.30 3.57 23.29
CA LEU A 285 -4.62 2.86 24.38
C LEU A 285 -3.27 3.47 24.72
N ARG A 286 -2.50 3.96 23.73
CA ARG A 286 -1.24 4.68 23.98
C ARG A 286 -1.46 5.98 24.76
N TRP A 287 -2.45 6.79 24.37
CA TRP A 287 -2.77 8.00 25.09
C TRP A 287 -3.26 7.74 26.52
N LEU A 288 -4.09 6.71 26.72
CA LEU A 288 -4.51 6.27 28.04
C LEU A 288 -3.32 5.78 28.89
N PHE A 289 -2.37 5.08 28.28
CA PHE A 289 -1.14 4.68 28.96
C PHE A 289 -0.31 5.89 29.39
N VAL A 290 -0.11 6.88 28.52
CA VAL A 290 0.61 8.12 28.87
C VAL A 290 -0.10 8.83 30.01
N ALA A 291 -1.42 8.98 29.94
CA ALA A 291 -2.20 9.59 31.03
C ALA A 291 -2.07 8.82 32.34
N ALA A 292 -2.07 7.48 32.31
CA ALA A 292 -1.90 6.64 33.51
C ALA A 292 -0.49 6.78 34.11
N ILE A 293 0.56 6.83 33.30
CA ILE A 293 1.94 7.06 33.79
C ILE A 293 2.08 8.47 34.39
N THR A 294 1.51 9.48 33.75
CA THR A 294 1.51 10.85 34.29
C THR A 294 0.78 10.93 35.61
N ALA A 295 -0.39 10.29 35.73
CA ALA A 295 -1.16 10.23 36.96
C ALA A 295 -0.39 9.56 38.11
N ILE A 296 0.35 8.45 37.81
CA ILE A 296 1.23 7.81 38.82
C ILE A 296 2.31 8.80 39.27
N GLY A 297 2.95 9.50 38.34
CA GLY A 297 3.98 10.50 38.65
C GLY A 297 3.48 11.64 39.55
N VAL A 298 2.22 12.09 39.34
CA VAL A 298 1.62 13.18 40.10
C VAL A 298 1.07 12.71 41.46
N LEU A 299 0.34 11.58 41.49
CA LEU A 299 -0.34 11.13 42.69
C LEU A 299 0.55 10.35 43.64
N ALA A 300 1.57 9.69 43.14
CA ALA A 300 2.49 8.88 43.92
C ALA A 300 3.91 9.47 43.95
N TYR A 301 4.04 10.81 43.85
CA TYR A 301 5.35 11.47 43.77
C TYR A 301 6.22 11.26 45.02
N HIS A 302 5.66 10.95 46.16
CA HIS A 302 6.39 10.57 47.39
C HIS A 302 6.90 9.12 47.38
N SER A 303 6.42 8.27 46.47
CA SER A 303 6.85 6.88 46.37
C SER A 303 7.88 6.66 45.29
N LEU A 304 9.14 6.60 45.67
CA LEU A 304 10.24 6.31 44.74
C LEU A 304 10.01 4.99 43.98
N VAL A 305 9.46 3.99 44.64
CA VAL A 305 9.14 2.68 44.06
C VAL A 305 8.12 2.82 42.92
N ALA A 306 7.07 3.63 43.11
CA ALA A 306 6.05 3.86 42.08
C ALA A 306 6.62 4.61 40.87
N ILE A 307 7.45 5.60 41.11
CA ILE A 307 8.11 6.38 40.03
C ILE A 307 9.06 5.47 39.23
N VAL A 308 9.91 4.69 39.91
CA VAL A 308 10.85 3.77 39.24
C VAL A 308 10.07 2.70 38.44
N ALA A 309 9.00 2.15 39.00
CA ALA A 309 8.16 1.18 38.28
C ALA A 309 7.51 1.80 37.02
N ALA A 310 7.00 3.04 37.11
CA ALA A 310 6.41 3.74 35.99
C ALA A 310 7.47 3.99 34.88
N PHE A 311 8.68 4.39 35.28
CA PHE A 311 9.79 4.60 34.34
C PHE A 311 10.20 3.30 33.65
N ILE A 312 10.31 2.19 34.37
CA ILE A 312 10.62 0.87 33.81
C ILE A 312 9.53 0.45 32.79
N LEU A 313 8.24 0.62 33.11
CA LEU A 313 7.15 0.30 32.21
C LEU A 313 7.23 1.13 30.91
N LEU A 314 7.50 2.42 31.02
CA LEU A 314 7.65 3.30 29.88
C LEU A 314 8.86 2.87 29.02
N ALA A 315 10.00 2.60 29.65
CA ALA A 315 11.20 2.14 28.96
C ALA A 315 10.98 0.80 28.24
N CYS A 316 10.33 -0.15 28.87
CA CYS A 316 9.96 -1.44 28.26
C CYS A 316 9.05 -1.26 27.04
N LEU A 317 8.02 -0.41 27.14
CA LEU A 317 7.13 -0.13 26.00
C LEU A 317 7.89 0.56 24.86
N CYS A 318 8.71 1.56 25.16
CA CYS A 318 9.56 2.21 24.16
C CYS A 318 10.50 1.22 23.47
N ALA A 319 11.16 0.36 24.23
CA ALA A 319 12.03 -0.67 23.67
C ALA A 319 11.27 -1.64 22.75
N ALA A 320 10.08 -2.09 23.16
CA ALA A 320 9.22 -2.96 22.34
C ALA A 320 8.81 -2.27 21.03
N GLU A 321 8.43 -1.00 21.06
CA GLU A 321 8.05 -0.23 19.86
C GLU A 321 9.26 0.02 18.95
N ILE A 322 10.44 0.32 19.49
CA ILE A 322 11.69 0.48 18.72
C ILE A 322 12.06 -0.82 18.01
N VAL A 323 12.01 -1.95 18.71
CA VAL A 323 12.31 -3.28 18.13
C VAL A 323 11.31 -3.65 17.05
N ALA A 324 10.02 -3.50 17.32
CA ALA A 324 8.96 -3.78 16.36
C ALA A 324 9.16 -2.99 15.06
N TYR A 325 9.50 -1.74 15.24
CA TYR A 325 9.65 -0.77 14.15
C TYR A 325 10.92 -1.02 13.34
N SER A 326 12.04 -1.28 14.01
CA SER A 326 13.31 -1.63 13.35
C SER A 326 13.15 -2.87 12.46
N LYS A 327 12.44 -3.88 12.94
CA LYS A 327 12.18 -5.12 12.17
C LYS A 327 11.29 -4.85 10.96
N ALA A 328 10.16 -4.18 11.16
CA ALA A 328 9.22 -3.87 10.08
C ALA A 328 9.81 -2.90 9.04
N GLY A 329 10.48 -1.84 9.48
CA GLY A 329 11.10 -0.86 8.59
C GLY A 329 12.22 -1.46 7.74
N LYS A 330 12.99 -2.43 8.28
CA LYS A 330 13.98 -3.19 7.51
C LYS A 330 13.29 -4.08 6.46
N ALA A 331 12.25 -4.79 6.85
CA ALA A 331 11.52 -5.72 6.00
C ALA A 331 10.80 -5.01 4.83
N LEU A 332 10.32 -3.79 5.03
CA LEU A 332 9.53 -3.02 4.07
C LEU A 332 10.35 -1.92 3.36
N ASN A 333 11.65 -1.97 3.35
CA ASN A 333 12.53 -0.96 2.74
C ASN A 333 12.22 0.49 3.15
N CYS A 334 11.68 0.67 4.36
CA CYS A 334 11.24 1.96 4.88
C CYS A 334 12.01 2.28 6.17
N ARG A 335 13.29 2.65 6.03
CA ARG A 335 14.17 2.94 7.15
C ARG A 335 13.83 4.30 7.74
N ALA A 336 13.33 4.30 8.97
CA ALA A 336 13.14 5.49 9.78
C ALA A 336 14.15 5.53 10.94
N MET A 337 14.21 6.65 11.64
CA MET A 337 14.90 6.77 12.91
C MET A 337 14.14 5.97 13.98
N ALA A 338 14.42 4.68 14.09
CA ALA A 338 13.64 3.74 14.90
C ALA A 338 13.59 4.16 16.39
N ALA A 339 14.63 4.81 16.90
CA ALA A 339 14.64 5.34 18.26
C ALA A 339 13.50 6.34 18.55
N LEU A 340 12.99 7.03 17.53
CA LEU A 340 11.88 7.97 17.64
C LEU A 340 10.49 7.31 17.43
N ALA A 341 10.44 6.01 17.19
CA ALA A 341 9.19 5.31 16.93
C ALA A 341 8.10 5.51 18.01
N PRO A 342 8.41 5.46 19.33
CA PRO A 342 7.41 5.72 20.36
C PRO A 342 6.81 7.13 20.27
N LEU A 343 7.65 8.14 20.08
CA LEU A 343 7.20 9.52 19.90
C LEU A 343 6.35 9.68 18.64
N PHE A 344 6.79 9.11 17.53
CA PHE A 344 6.04 9.14 16.28
C PHE A 344 4.70 8.43 16.38
N ALA A 345 4.62 7.33 17.14
CA ALA A 345 3.38 6.61 17.40
C ALA A 345 2.34 7.45 18.17
N LEU A 346 2.80 8.31 19.08
CA LEU A 346 1.96 9.28 19.80
C LEU A 346 1.51 10.43 18.90
N CYS A 347 2.38 10.94 18.03
CA CYS A 347 2.07 12.07 17.12
C CYS A 347 1.18 11.65 15.94
N ARG A 348 1.24 10.38 15.53
CA ARG A 348 0.55 9.87 14.33
C ARG A 348 -0.96 10.13 14.31
N PRO A 349 -1.75 9.95 15.39
CA PRO A 349 -3.17 10.25 15.40
C PRO A 349 -3.47 11.71 15.09
N ILE A 350 -2.66 12.64 15.60
CA ILE A 350 -2.82 14.10 15.39
C ILE A 350 -2.61 14.41 13.90
N VAL A 351 -1.55 13.85 13.29
CA VAL A 351 -1.29 14.01 11.86
C VAL A 351 -2.43 13.41 11.02
N ASN A 352 -2.91 12.22 11.38
CA ASN A 352 -4.04 11.58 10.70
C ASN A 352 -5.31 12.41 10.79
N MET A 353 -5.56 13.07 11.93
CA MET A 353 -6.71 13.96 12.11
C MET A 353 -6.61 15.18 11.18
N ARG A 354 -5.42 15.79 11.04
CA ARG A 354 -5.19 16.86 10.07
C ARG A 354 -5.58 16.45 8.64
N TYR A 355 -5.17 15.25 8.20
CA TYR A 355 -5.53 14.75 6.87
C TYR A 355 -7.02 14.43 6.74
N LYS A 356 -7.69 13.98 7.81
CA LYS A 356 -9.15 13.81 7.82
C LYS A 356 -9.89 15.15 7.60
N PHE A 357 -9.44 16.22 8.26
CA PHE A 357 -10.00 17.56 8.03
C PHE A 357 -9.75 18.06 6.61
N THR A 358 -8.57 17.83 6.06
CA THR A 358 -8.26 18.17 4.67
C THR A 358 -9.19 17.40 3.72
N ASN A 359 -9.37 16.09 3.92
CA ASN A 359 -10.31 15.28 3.14
C ASN A 359 -11.76 15.74 3.27
N TYR A 360 -12.18 16.19 4.45
CA TYR A 360 -13.51 16.72 4.64
C TYR A 360 -13.74 17.99 3.81
N ARG A 361 -12.76 18.89 3.78
CA ARG A 361 -12.81 20.11 2.95
C ARG A 361 -12.81 19.79 1.45
N LEU A 362 -12.00 18.80 1.02
CA LEU A 362 -11.90 18.36 -0.37
C LEU A 362 -13.04 17.41 -0.79
N ARG A 363 -13.93 17.04 0.10
CA ARG A 363 -14.97 16.03 -0.11
C ARG A 363 -15.83 16.28 -1.35
N LYS A 364 -16.17 17.54 -1.65
CA LYS A 364 -16.97 17.92 -2.81
C LYS A 364 -16.23 17.72 -4.13
N THR A 365 -14.90 17.83 -4.13
CA THR A 365 -14.06 17.75 -5.33
C THR A 365 -13.63 16.32 -5.66
N ASN A 366 -13.74 15.40 -4.70
CA ASN A 366 -13.34 14.00 -4.88
C ASN A 366 -14.45 13.10 -5.46
N PHE A 367 -15.64 13.62 -5.67
CA PHE A 367 -16.72 12.91 -6.39
C PHE A 367 -16.80 13.46 -7.81
N THR A 368 -16.48 12.63 -8.80
CA THR A 368 -16.55 13.02 -10.21
C THR A 368 -17.95 13.44 -10.65
N TRP A 369 -18.97 12.85 -10.03
CA TRP A 369 -20.38 13.11 -10.31
C TRP A 369 -20.88 14.48 -9.82
N GLN A 370 -20.28 15.06 -8.78
CA GLN A 370 -20.69 16.33 -8.21
C GLN A 370 -20.13 17.57 -8.91
N ARG A 371 -19.12 17.41 -9.78
CA ARG A 371 -18.57 18.54 -10.56
C ARG A 371 -19.59 19.10 -11.57
N ARG A 372 -20.59 18.31 -12.01
CA ARG A 372 -21.65 18.76 -12.92
C ARG A 372 -22.72 19.64 -12.27
N ASN A 373 -22.91 19.55 -10.96
CA ASN A 373 -24.00 20.24 -10.26
C ASN A 373 -23.54 21.54 -9.57
N VAL A 374 -22.34 22.02 -9.81
CA VAL A 374 -21.77 23.21 -9.16
C VAL A 374 -21.42 24.31 -10.18
N ARG A 375 -21.91 24.19 -11.43
CA ARG A 375 -21.87 25.27 -12.42
C ARG A 375 -23.25 25.86 -12.64
#